data_1dd2524407cad76fea34edc986e2712e
#
_entry.id   1dd2524407cad76fea34edc986e2712e
#
_cell.length_a   1.000
_cell.length_b   1.000
_cell.length_c   1.000
_cell.angle_alpha   90.00
_cell.angle_beta   90.00
_cell.angle_gamma   90.00
#
_symmetry.space_group_name_H-M   'P 1'
#
loop_
_entity.id
_entity.type
_entity.pdbx_description
1 polymer ?
#
loop_
_entity_poly.entity_id
_entity_poly.type
_entity_poly.pdbx_seq_one_letter_code
_entity_poly.pdbx_strand_id
1 'polypeptide(L)'
;MSTSTRGDGEAGAAEPRTAADERGGVTRQLWFWVLIAIALGILFGFVAPDTATKAKWLADAFIQLIKTITGPVIFVTVIIGIASLGDMAKAGGLAARALGYFLTATIVALTLGLLAANLVKPGAGLDATASEDGKAAAEESIKEAGGGEGLVPFITDNLLPDSLAGPFVENEILRVLVLAILTAAAISALPQVKRERVVGGFQTASQILFRIITLIMWLAPLAAFGGMAYTVSEFGGQSLGNLAKLLITFWATCAIFVFLILGLVARLSGFNIFRFIRMLKDELLIIVGTSSSETVLPRLLRKLEAAGASRQVVGVVIPTGYSFNLDGTCIYLTLGALFILQAAGQDMAIGEQIALAALMVLTSKGAAGITGAGLVTLTASLQAFGGEFFSAEAIAVGIALVVGIDRIMSEGRALTNCIGNGVATMVVAKWQGERDDERFQAALRDPREVERITNLGLDDPDAGERQAERHGASRPSGSRVAVPAG
;
A
#
# COMPACT_ATOMS: atom_id res chain seq x y z
N MET A 1 9.97 -57.75 48.50
CA MET A 1 10.02 -57.84 47.03
C MET A 1 9.03 -56.82 46.50
N SER A 2 9.55 -55.70 46.12
CA SER A 2 8.78 -54.48 45.79
C SER A 2 9.02 -54.17 44.35
N THR A 3 7.98 -54.09 43.54
CA THR A 3 8.01 -53.63 42.16
C THR A 3 7.42 -52.24 42.07
N SER A 4 8.31 -51.29 41.78
CA SER A 4 8.02 -49.88 41.52
C SER A 4 7.41 -49.74 40.13
N THR A 5 6.20 -49.20 40.01
CA THR A 5 5.59 -48.70 38.79
C THR A 5 5.87 -47.21 38.67
N ARG A 6 6.65 -46.87 37.63
CA ARG A 6 6.84 -45.48 37.20
C ARG A 6 5.54 -45.00 36.51
N GLY A 7 5.03 -43.89 36.99
CA GLY A 7 3.98 -43.13 36.30
C GLY A 7 4.56 -42.38 35.13
N ASP A 8 4.01 -42.63 33.93
CA ASP A 8 4.27 -41.84 32.73
C ASP A 8 3.52 -40.51 32.84
N GLY A 9 4.31 -39.43 32.88
CA GLY A 9 3.78 -38.08 32.79
C GLY A 9 3.28 -37.84 31.37
N GLU A 10 1.99 -37.73 31.21
CA GLU A 10 1.38 -37.17 30.01
C GLU A 10 1.84 -35.72 29.85
N ALA A 11 2.72 -35.49 28.89
CA ALA A 11 2.99 -34.15 28.37
C ALA A 11 1.71 -33.67 27.68
N GLY A 12 0.99 -32.77 28.35
CA GLY A 12 -0.19 -32.10 27.79
C GLY A 12 0.17 -31.45 26.48
N ALA A 13 -0.30 -32.04 25.38
CA ALA A 13 -0.29 -31.41 24.07
C ALA A 13 -1.08 -30.11 24.18
N ALA A 14 -0.40 -28.96 23.99
CA ALA A 14 -1.05 -27.67 23.88
C ALA A 14 -2.05 -27.75 22.73
N GLU A 15 -3.33 -27.63 23.07
CA GLU A 15 -4.38 -27.52 22.05
C GLU A 15 -4.05 -26.39 21.07
N PRO A 16 -4.19 -26.58 19.76
CA PRO A 16 -3.97 -25.50 18.81
C PRO A 16 -4.98 -24.37 19.09
N ARG A 17 -4.46 -23.18 19.38
CA ARG A 17 -5.27 -21.98 19.56
C ARG A 17 -6.17 -21.81 18.35
N THR A 18 -7.46 -21.92 18.54
CA THR A 18 -8.46 -21.71 17.50
C THR A 18 -8.50 -20.25 17.12
N ALA A 19 -8.79 -19.94 15.85
CA ALA A 19 -8.95 -18.58 15.32
C ALA A 19 -10.05 -17.75 16.04
N ALA A 20 -10.77 -18.34 16.99
CA ALA A 20 -11.72 -17.68 17.88
C ALA A 20 -11.05 -16.97 19.06
N ASP A 21 -9.86 -17.38 19.48
CA ASP A 21 -9.11 -16.75 20.58
C ASP A 21 -8.41 -15.43 20.16
N GLU A 22 -8.25 -15.18 18.88
CA GLU A 22 -7.68 -13.92 18.35
C GLU A 22 -8.71 -12.79 18.18
N ARG A 23 -9.96 -12.98 18.56
CA ARG A 23 -10.94 -11.90 18.67
C ARG A 23 -10.66 -11.08 19.94
N GLY A 24 -9.53 -10.42 19.97
CA GLY A 24 -9.30 -9.33 20.90
C GLY A 24 -10.43 -8.32 20.75
N GLY A 25 -11.13 -7.99 21.85
CA GLY A 25 -12.28 -7.10 21.82
C GLY A 25 -11.99 -5.82 21.02
N VAL A 26 -13.00 -5.22 20.40
CA VAL A 26 -12.93 -4.00 19.56
C VAL A 26 -12.08 -2.90 20.20
N THR A 27 -12.07 -2.83 21.53
CA THR A 27 -11.27 -1.88 22.34
C THR A 27 -9.75 -2.12 22.27
N ARG A 28 -9.27 -3.26 21.80
CA ARG A 28 -7.82 -3.51 21.59
C ARG A 28 -7.31 -3.05 20.23
N GLN A 29 -8.18 -2.64 19.34
CA GLN A 29 -7.81 -2.23 17.98
C GLN A 29 -7.53 -0.72 17.92
N LEU A 30 -6.43 -0.34 17.26
CA LEU A 30 -5.98 1.05 17.13
C LEU A 30 -7.06 1.96 16.51
N TRP A 31 -7.77 1.47 15.49
CA TRP A 31 -8.81 2.23 14.79
C TRP A 31 -9.93 2.71 15.71
N PHE A 32 -10.31 1.92 16.72
CA PHE A 32 -11.33 2.30 17.70
C PHE A 32 -10.92 3.55 18.48
N TRP A 33 -9.66 3.59 18.91
CA TRP A 33 -9.09 4.74 19.63
C TRP A 33 -8.93 5.96 18.72
N VAL A 34 -8.59 5.77 17.44
CA VAL A 34 -8.53 6.85 16.45
C VAL A 34 -9.93 7.47 16.25
N LEU A 35 -10.98 6.69 16.10
CA LEU A 35 -12.35 7.21 15.95
C LEU A 35 -12.83 7.96 17.19
N ILE A 36 -12.54 7.44 18.39
CA ILE A 36 -12.84 8.15 19.64
C ILE A 36 -12.06 9.46 19.69
N ALA A 37 -10.80 9.46 19.37
CA ALA A 37 -9.93 10.63 19.38
C ALA A 37 -10.42 11.71 18.40
N ILE A 38 -10.85 11.31 17.19
CA ILE A 38 -11.50 12.19 16.22
C ILE A 38 -12.76 12.84 16.81
N ALA A 39 -13.67 12.04 17.36
CA ALA A 39 -14.91 12.55 17.94
C ALA A 39 -14.65 13.52 19.10
N LEU A 40 -13.71 13.18 19.98
CA LEU A 40 -13.29 14.06 21.07
C LEU A 40 -12.59 15.32 20.57
N GLY A 41 -11.74 15.24 19.54
CA GLY A 41 -11.09 16.37 18.91
C GLY A 41 -12.09 17.33 18.29
N ILE A 42 -13.07 16.81 17.56
CA ILE A 42 -14.17 17.59 16.98
C ILE A 42 -14.94 18.32 18.10
N LEU A 43 -15.37 17.60 19.14
CA LEU A 43 -16.09 18.17 20.26
C LEU A 43 -15.26 19.27 20.95
N PHE A 44 -13.98 19.01 21.19
CA PHE A 44 -13.06 19.96 21.83
C PHE A 44 -12.86 21.22 20.97
N GLY A 45 -12.75 21.06 19.63
CA GLY A 45 -12.65 22.17 18.69
C GLY A 45 -13.88 23.12 18.72
N PHE A 46 -15.09 22.57 18.90
CA PHE A 46 -16.29 23.38 19.03
C PHE A 46 -16.48 24.02 20.42
N VAL A 47 -16.13 23.27 21.49
CA VAL A 47 -16.40 23.71 22.87
C VAL A 47 -15.37 24.70 23.38
N ALA A 48 -14.11 24.54 23.00
CA ALA A 48 -13.00 25.36 23.50
C ALA A 48 -12.00 25.74 22.38
N PRO A 49 -12.43 26.52 21.37
CA PRO A 49 -11.62 26.79 20.18
C PRO A 49 -10.24 27.38 20.51
N ASP A 50 -10.15 28.40 21.39
CA ASP A 50 -8.87 29.04 21.77
C ASP A 50 -7.84 28.06 22.39
N THR A 51 -8.30 26.99 23.01
CA THR A 51 -7.44 25.98 23.62
C THR A 51 -7.17 24.84 22.62
N ALA A 52 -8.14 24.55 21.76
CA ALA A 52 -8.05 23.49 20.76
C ALA A 52 -7.01 23.83 19.67
N THR A 53 -6.83 25.10 19.31
CA THR A 53 -5.75 25.54 18.41
C THR A 53 -4.38 25.14 18.93
N LYS A 54 -4.16 25.19 20.24
CA LYS A 54 -2.90 24.79 20.88
C LYS A 54 -2.64 23.27 20.81
N ALA A 55 -3.65 22.45 20.50
CA ALA A 55 -3.46 21.01 20.34
C ALA A 55 -2.78 20.61 19.03
N LYS A 56 -2.57 21.54 18.09
CA LYS A 56 -1.88 21.32 16.81
C LYS A 56 -0.54 20.57 16.97
N TRP A 57 0.23 20.87 18.03
CA TRP A 57 1.54 20.27 18.24
C TRP A 57 1.52 18.73 18.30
N LEU A 58 0.39 18.10 18.69
CA LEU A 58 0.24 16.65 18.69
C LEU A 58 0.29 16.09 17.26
N ALA A 59 -0.38 16.76 16.33
CA ALA A 59 -0.33 16.40 14.92
C ALA A 59 1.06 16.70 14.32
N ASP A 60 1.63 17.87 14.63
CA ASP A 60 2.95 18.27 14.13
C ASP A 60 4.06 17.33 14.60
N ALA A 61 4.03 16.88 15.87
CA ALA A 61 4.97 15.88 16.40
C ALA A 61 4.85 14.53 15.66
N PHE A 62 3.63 14.09 15.39
CA PHE A 62 3.40 12.88 14.60
C PHE A 62 3.94 13.00 13.18
N ILE A 63 3.66 14.14 12.51
CA ILE A 63 4.14 14.42 11.16
C ILE A 63 5.67 14.45 11.13
N GLN A 64 6.31 15.04 12.14
CA GLN A 64 7.77 15.06 12.25
C GLN A 64 8.36 13.66 12.35
N LEU A 65 7.73 12.74 13.11
CA LEU A 65 8.14 11.34 13.18
C LEU A 65 7.95 10.63 11.84
N ILE A 66 6.85 10.91 11.13
CA ILE A 66 6.61 10.38 9.77
C ILE A 66 7.69 10.87 8.81
N LYS A 67 8.00 12.17 8.81
CA LYS A 67 9.06 12.75 7.96
C LYS A 67 10.42 12.08 8.21
N THR A 68 10.77 11.82 9.46
CA THR A 68 12.05 11.18 9.84
C THR A 68 12.23 9.80 9.19
N ILE A 69 11.14 9.03 9.05
CA ILE A 69 11.21 7.66 8.52
C ILE A 69 10.99 7.60 7.00
N THR A 70 10.44 8.65 6.39
CA THR A 70 10.02 8.68 4.98
C THR A 70 11.17 8.40 4.03
N GLY A 71 12.29 9.12 4.12
CA GLY A 71 13.47 8.93 3.27
C GLY A 71 14.03 7.50 3.31
N PRO A 72 14.36 6.95 4.49
CA PRO A 72 14.80 5.57 4.64
C PRO A 72 13.84 4.53 4.06
N VAL A 73 12.53 4.70 4.26
CA VAL A 73 11.51 3.79 3.73
C VAL A 73 11.50 3.79 2.21
N ILE A 74 11.47 4.96 1.58
CA ILE A 74 11.49 5.10 0.12
C ILE A 74 12.76 4.47 -0.44
N PHE A 75 13.91 4.80 0.13
CA PHE A 75 15.19 4.26 -0.32
C PHE A 75 15.19 2.74 -0.35
N VAL A 76 14.84 2.11 0.77
CA VAL A 76 14.87 0.65 0.92
C VAL A 76 13.83 -0.02 0.02
N THR A 77 12.60 0.50 -0.03
CA THR A 77 11.50 -0.12 -0.78
C THR A 77 11.67 0.01 -2.29
N VAL A 78 12.18 1.16 -2.77
CA VAL A 78 12.49 1.35 -4.20
C VAL A 78 13.64 0.43 -4.63
N ILE A 79 14.68 0.26 -3.80
CA ILE A 79 15.76 -0.69 -4.09
C ILE A 79 15.22 -2.11 -4.20
N ILE A 80 14.43 -2.57 -3.23
CA ILE A 80 13.82 -3.91 -3.26
C ILE A 80 12.97 -4.07 -4.53
N GLY A 81 12.11 -3.08 -4.82
CA GLY A 81 11.24 -3.10 -5.99
C GLY A 81 12.01 -3.27 -7.30
N ILE A 82 12.98 -2.40 -7.56
CA ILE A 82 13.77 -2.40 -8.81
C ILE A 82 14.70 -3.63 -8.89
N ALA A 83 15.39 -3.99 -7.80
CA ALA A 83 16.28 -5.14 -7.78
C ALA A 83 15.53 -6.47 -8.02
N SER A 84 14.27 -6.56 -7.61
CA SER A 84 13.40 -7.72 -7.87
C SER A 84 13.04 -7.87 -9.35
N LEU A 85 13.05 -6.79 -10.15
CA LEU A 85 12.85 -6.86 -11.61
C LEU A 85 13.91 -7.71 -12.32
N GLY A 86 15.13 -7.73 -11.81
CA GLY A 86 16.22 -8.55 -12.36
C GLY A 86 15.93 -10.06 -12.27
N ASP A 87 15.20 -10.51 -11.28
CA ASP A 87 14.74 -11.90 -11.14
C ASP A 87 13.52 -12.19 -12.02
N MET A 88 12.63 -11.22 -12.18
CA MET A 88 11.52 -11.30 -13.11
C MET A 88 11.98 -11.40 -14.57
N ALA A 89 13.05 -10.70 -14.97
CA ALA A 89 13.59 -10.80 -16.33
C ALA A 89 13.99 -12.23 -16.70
N LYS A 90 14.39 -13.06 -15.72
CA LYS A 90 14.65 -14.49 -15.92
C LYS A 90 13.40 -15.34 -16.08
N ALA A 91 12.27 -14.90 -15.53
CA ALA A 91 10.97 -15.54 -15.70
C ALA A 91 10.37 -15.28 -17.11
N GLY A 92 11.06 -14.50 -17.95
CA GLY A 92 10.72 -14.30 -19.38
C GLY A 92 9.37 -13.64 -19.59
N GLY A 93 8.56 -14.21 -20.48
CA GLY A 93 7.28 -13.63 -20.89
C GLY A 93 6.24 -13.45 -19.76
N LEU A 94 6.31 -14.24 -18.68
CA LEU A 94 5.45 -14.11 -17.50
C LEU A 94 5.66 -12.74 -16.81
N ALA A 95 6.92 -12.41 -16.54
CA ALA A 95 7.29 -11.17 -15.88
C ALA A 95 6.89 -9.94 -16.70
N ALA A 96 7.17 -9.95 -18.00
CA ALA A 96 6.81 -8.85 -18.89
C ALA A 96 5.29 -8.62 -18.93
N ARG A 97 4.49 -9.68 -18.99
CA ARG A 97 3.02 -9.59 -18.96
C ARG A 97 2.50 -9.08 -17.61
N ALA A 98 3.07 -9.56 -16.50
CA ALA A 98 2.71 -9.09 -15.17
C ALA A 98 3.02 -7.59 -15.00
N LEU A 99 4.23 -7.17 -15.36
CA LEU A 99 4.64 -5.75 -15.30
C LEU A 99 3.79 -4.86 -16.21
N GLY A 100 3.51 -5.30 -17.43
CA GLY A 100 2.65 -4.57 -18.37
C GLY A 100 1.24 -4.38 -17.79
N TYR A 101 0.68 -5.43 -17.17
CA TYR A 101 -0.60 -5.34 -16.44
C TYR A 101 -0.51 -4.34 -15.29
N PHE A 102 0.48 -4.47 -14.41
CA PHE A 102 0.63 -3.62 -13.24
C PHE A 102 0.81 -2.15 -13.60
N LEU A 103 1.63 -1.85 -14.61
CA LEU A 103 1.83 -0.48 -15.07
C LEU A 103 0.53 0.12 -15.63
N THR A 104 -0.20 -0.66 -16.44
CA THR A 104 -1.49 -0.22 -16.99
C THR A 104 -2.50 0.02 -15.88
N ALA A 105 -2.66 -0.90 -14.92
CA ALA A 105 -3.57 -0.75 -13.80
C ALA A 105 -3.19 0.46 -12.93
N THR A 106 -1.90 0.66 -12.64
CA THR A 106 -1.37 1.83 -11.92
C THR A 106 -1.76 3.14 -12.62
N ILE A 107 -1.53 3.26 -13.93
CA ILE A 107 -1.86 4.48 -14.70
C ILE A 107 -3.38 4.73 -14.66
N VAL A 108 -4.19 3.69 -14.86
CA VAL A 108 -5.65 3.82 -14.80
C VAL A 108 -6.11 4.25 -13.39
N ALA A 109 -5.55 3.66 -12.33
CA ALA A 109 -5.89 4.01 -10.94
C ALA A 109 -5.53 5.46 -10.61
N LEU A 110 -4.31 5.92 -10.96
CA LEU A 110 -3.87 7.31 -10.79
C LEU A 110 -4.78 8.28 -11.57
N THR A 111 -5.05 7.98 -12.84
CA THR A 111 -5.92 8.79 -13.68
C THR A 111 -7.34 8.89 -13.12
N LEU A 112 -7.89 7.77 -12.64
CA LEU A 112 -9.23 7.75 -12.04
C LEU A 112 -9.28 8.59 -10.76
N GLY A 113 -8.24 8.54 -9.93
CA GLY A 113 -8.12 9.37 -8.74
C GLY A 113 -8.02 10.86 -9.07
N LEU A 114 -7.22 11.24 -10.10
CA LEU A 114 -7.17 12.63 -10.59
C LEU A 114 -8.51 13.11 -11.11
N LEU A 115 -9.19 12.30 -11.93
CA LEU A 115 -10.52 12.64 -12.44
C LEU A 115 -11.53 12.86 -11.31
N ALA A 116 -11.56 11.96 -10.34
CA ALA A 116 -12.45 12.07 -9.19
C ALA A 116 -12.18 13.34 -8.36
N ALA A 117 -10.89 13.64 -8.10
CA ALA A 117 -10.48 14.83 -7.36
C ALA A 117 -10.85 16.15 -8.08
N ASN A 118 -10.71 16.19 -9.41
CA ASN A 118 -11.08 17.36 -10.20
C ASN A 118 -12.59 17.55 -10.35
N LEU A 119 -13.35 16.44 -10.47
CA LEU A 119 -14.80 16.51 -10.61
C LEU A 119 -15.49 16.89 -9.29
N VAL A 120 -15.05 16.30 -8.20
CA VAL A 120 -15.70 16.47 -6.89
C VAL A 120 -15.13 17.65 -6.12
N LYS A 121 -13.84 17.96 -6.29
CA LYS A 121 -13.10 19.00 -5.59
C LYS A 121 -13.32 18.94 -4.07
N PRO A 122 -12.88 17.84 -3.40
CA PRO A 122 -13.20 17.63 -1.98
C PRO A 122 -12.51 18.63 -1.05
N GLY A 123 -11.39 19.23 -1.42
CA GLY A 123 -10.67 20.24 -0.63
C GLY A 123 -11.14 21.67 -0.83
N ALA A 124 -11.96 21.93 -1.87
CA ALA A 124 -12.36 23.30 -2.19
C ALA A 124 -13.15 23.98 -1.06
N GLY A 125 -12.80 25.24 -0.80
CA GLY A 125 -13.44 26.06 0.24
C GLY A 125 -12.88 25.82 1.67
N LEU A 126 -11.89 24.97 1.83
CA LEU A 126 -11.00 24.97 2.99
C LEU A 126 -9.91 26.01 2.69
N ASP A 127 -9.80 27.05 3.46
CA ASP A 127 -8.69 28.02 3.33
C ASP A 127 -7.61 27.63 4.38
N ALA A 128 -6.85 26.59 4.06
CA ALA A 128 -5.82 26.06 4.95
C ALA A 128 -4.59 26.97 5.07
N THR A 129 -4.52 28.04 4.27
CA THR A 129 -3.43 29.02 4.27
C THR A 129 -3.82 30.35 4.92
N ALA A 130 -4.97 30.43 5.59
CA ALA A 130 -5.53 31.67 6.12
C ALA A 130 -4.77 32.27 7.29
N SER A 131 -3.75 31.62 7.87
CA SER A 131 -2.85 32.25 8.83
C SER A 131 -1.85 33.18 8.13
N GLU A 132 -1.62 34.38 8.67
CA GLU A 132 -0.64 35.33 8.11
C GLU A 132 0.79 34.71 8.07
N ASP A 133 1.11 33.86 9.03
CA ASP A 133 2.37 33.14 9.08
C ASP A 133 2.48 32.11 7.92
N GLY A 134 1.38 31.48 7.54
CA GLY A 134 1.32 30.54 6.40
C GLY A 134 1.53 31.21 5.04
N LYS A 135 1.01 32.42 4.86
CA LYS A 135 1.25 33.21 3.64
C LYS A 135 2.71 33.64 3.52
N ALA A 136 3.32 34.06 4.62
CA ALA A 136 4.73 34.45 4.63
C ALA A 136 5.66 33.27 4.33
N ALA A 137 5.40 32.07 4.90
CA ALA A 137 6.16 30.87 4.64
C ALA A 137 5.96 30.34 3.20
N ALA A 138 4.76 30.48 2.63
CA ALA A 138 4.49 30.13 1.25
C ALA A 138 5.23 31.05 0.27
N GLU A 139 5.24 32.38 0.53
CA GLU A 139 5.98 33.35 -0.28
C GLU A 139 7.51 33.16 -0.18
N GLU A 140 8.02 32.76 0.99
CA GLU A 140 9.43 32.46 1.19
C GLU A 140 9.83 31.18 0.45
N SER A 141 8.98 30.13 0.50
CA SER A 141 9.19 28.89 -0.23
C SER A 141 9.14 29.06 -1.75
N ILE A 142 8.27 29.97 -2.27
CA ILE A 142 8.22 30.32 -3.70
C ILE A 142 9.48 31.07 -4.12
N LYS A 143 10.06 31.91 -3.26
CA LYS A 143 11.32 32.61 -3.52
C LYS A 143 12.53 31.65 -3.51
N GLU A 144 12.54 30.68 -2.58
CA GLU A 144 13.60 29.67 -2.50
C GLU A 144 13.52 28.64 -3.64
N ALA A 145 12.32 28.36 -4.16
CA ALA A 145 12.10 27.44 -5.29
C ALA A 145 12.56 28.03 -6.65
N GLY A 146 13.11 29.25 -6.70
CA GLY A 146 13.73 29.85 -7.88
C GLY A 146 12.80 29.87 -9.08
N GLY A 147 11.84 30.80 -9.10
CA GLY A 147 10.90 30.94 -10.22
C GLY A 147 11.63 31.09 -11.55
N GLY A 148 11.51 30.10 -12.44
CA GLY A 148 11.85 30.23 -13.85
C GLY A 148 13.24 29.78 -14.29
N GLU A 149 13.98 29.02 -13.48
CA GLU A 149 15.23 28.39 -13.93
C GLU A 149 14.95 27.19 -14.84
N GLY A 150 15.66 27.13 -15.98
CA GLY A 150 15.42 26.10 -17.02
C GLY A 150 15.65 24.67 -16.52
N LEU A 151 15.30 23.67 -17.35
CA LEU A 151 15.39 22.24 -17.06
C LEU A 151 16.77 21.78 -16.50
N VAL A 152 17.86 22.44 -16.92
CA VAL A 152 19.24 22.07 -16.51
C VAL A 152 19.50 22.44 -15.04
N PRO A 153 19.25 23.65 -14.56
CA PRO A 153 19.33 23.97 -13.13
C PRO A 153 18.40 23.09 -12.26
N PHE A 154 17.18 22.83 -12.71
CA PHE A 154 16.29 21.93 -11.99
C PHE A 154 16.91 20.53 -11.80
N ILE A 155 17.54 19.97 -12.84
CA ILE A 155 18.20 18.65 -12.76
C ILE A 155 19.41 18.70 -11.83
N THR A 156 20.25 19.70 -11.96
CA THR A 156 21.49 19.81 -11.14
C THR A 156 21.18 20.07 -9.67
N ASP A 157 20.26 20.96 -9.39
CA ASP A 157 20.07 21.52 -8.06
C ASP A 157 18.97 20.80 -7.25
N ASN A 158 18.05 20.11 -7.93
CA ASN A 158 16.96 19.40 -7.24
C ASN A 158 16.97 17.88 -7.42
N LEU A 159 17.63 17.35 -8.47
CA LEU A 159 17.58 15.92 -8.78
C LEU A 159 18.85 15.18 -8.39
N LEU A 160 20.02 15.78 -8.60
CA LEU A 160 21.28 15.11 -8.33
C LEU A 160 21.69 15.24 -6.85
N PRO A 161 21.98 14.11 -6.17
CA PRO A 161 22.41 14.17 -4.78
C PRO A 161 23.88 14.64 -4.68
N ASP A 162 24.16 15.61 -3.82
CA ASP A 162 25.49 16.14 -3.56
C ASP A 162 26.36 15.18 -2.76
N SER A 163 25.74 14.29 -2.01
CA SER A 163 26.41 13.27 -1.18
C SER A 163 25.49 12.07 -0.95
N LEU A 164 26.03 10.95 -0.46
CA LEU A 164 25.24 9.77 -0.13
C LEU A 164 24.35 9.96 1.10
N ALA A 165 24.71 10.81 2.03
CA ALA A 165 24.00 11.02 3.29
C ALA A 165 23.15 12.29 3.30
N GLY A 166 23.52 13.35 2.57
CA GLY A 166 22.86 14.64 2.52
C GLY A 166 21.35 14.53 2.31
N PRO A 167 20.87 13.81 1.27
CA PRO A 167 19.45 13.69 0.99
C PRO A 167 18.60 13.15 2.16
N PHE A 168 19.19 12.29 3.00
CA PHE A 168 18.50 11.76 4.20
C PHE A 168 18.50 12.75 5.36
N VAL A 169 19.57 13.54 5.53
CA VAL A 169 19.71 14.53 6.60
C VAL A 169 18.78 15.73 6.32
N GLU A 170 18.72 16.16 5.07
CA GLU A 170 17.94 17.31 4.62
C GLU A 170 16.50 16.96 4.23
N ASN A 171 16.13 15.67 4.29
CA ASN A 171 14.82 15.14 3.88
C ASN A 171 14.46 15.45 2.42
N GLU A 172 15.44 15.50 1.53
CA GLU A 172 15.23 15.74 0.11
C GLU A 172 14.81 14.47 -0.63
N ILE A 173 13.54 14.20 -0.60
CA ILE A 173 12.96 12.92 -1.04
C ILE A 173 13.23 12.63 -2.52
N LEU A 174 13.27 13.65 -3.37
CA LEU A 174 13.57 13.47 -4.79
C LEU A 174 15.02 12.98 -5.00
N ARG A 175 15.98 13.56 -4.30
CA ARG A 175 17.38 13.11 -4.32
C ARG A 175 17.53 11.71 -3.69
N VAL A 176 16.78 11.40 -2.61
CA VAL A 176 16.73 10.04 -2.05
C VAL A 176 16.22 9.03 -3.09
N LEU A 177 15.18 9.40 -3.86
CA LEU A 177 14.64 8.53 -4.91
C LEU A 177 15.66 8.26 -6.01
N VAL A 178 16.36 9.28 -6.48
CA VAL A 178 17.44 9.12 -7.49
C VAL A 178 18.55 8.20 -6.96
N LEU A 179 18.98 8.44 -5.72
CA LEU A 179 19.98 7.60 -5.07
C LEU A 179 19.52 6.14 -4.94
N ALA A 180 18.25 5.92 -4.62
CA ALA A 180 17.67 4.58 -4.56
C ALA A 180 17.67 3.88 -5.93
N ILE A 181 17.30 4.60 -7.00
CA ILE A 181 17.30 4.07 -8.38
C ILE A 181 18.73 3.70 -8.81
N LEU A 182 19.71 4.57 -8.57
CA LEU A 182 21.13 4.30 -8.89
C LEU A 182 21.66 3.09 -8.11
N THR A 183 21.36 3.02 -6.81
CA THR A 183 21.75 1.90 -5.95
C THR A 183 21.10 0.59 -6.40
N ALA A 184 19.82 0.63 -6.74
CA ALA A 184 19.11 -0.54 -7.26
C ALA A 184 19.66 -1.03 -8.59
N ALA A 185 20.01 -0.11 -9.51
CA ALA A 185 20.65 -0.44 -10.79
C ALA A 185 22.02 -1.12 -10.56
N ALA A 186 22.84 -0.59 -9.64
CA ALA A 186 24.12 -1.17 -9.28
C ALA A 186 23.96 -2.58 -8.65
N ILE A 187 23.01 -2.76 -7.75
CA ILE A 187 22.69 -4.07 -7.15
C ILE A 187 22.21 -5.06 -8.22
N SER A 188 21.41 -4.62 -9.18
CA SER A 188 20.90 -5.45 -10.28
C SER A 188 22.02 -5.96 -11.19
N ALA A 189 23.14 -5.23 -11.30
CA ALA A 189 24.33 -5.62 -12.05
C ALA A 189 25.23 -6.65 -11.32
N LEU A 190 25.00 -6.93 -10.03
CA LEU A 190 25.75 -7.91 -9.27
C LEU A 190 25.44 -9.35 -9.72
N PRO A 191 26.41 -10.29 -9.58
CA PRO A 191 26.14 -11.72 -9.72
C PRO A 191 25.00 -12.17 -8.80
N GLN A 192 24.16 -13.09 -9.28
CA GLN A 192 22.92 -13.49 -8.64
C GLN A 192 23.05 -13.76 -7.13
N VAL A 193 24.00 -14.58 -6.70
CA VAL A 193 24.20 -14.95 -5.28
C VAL A 193 24.49 -13.73 -4.40
N LYS A 194 25.26 -12.76 -4.91
CA LYS A 194 25.57 -11.53 -4.17
C LYS A 194 24.34 -10.62 -4.14
N ARG A 195 23.63 -10.50 -5.26
CA ARG A 195 22.39 -9.70 -5.37
C ARG A 195 21.34 -10.18 -4.39
N GLU A 196 21.02 -11.47 -4.37
CA GLU A 196 20.02 -12.06 -3.44
C GLU A 196 20.39 -11.80 -1.97
N ARG A 197 21.67 -11.91 -1.62
CA ARG A 197 22.15 -11.61 -0.25
C ARG A 197 21.94 -10.13 0.12
N VAL A 198 22.29 -9.22 -0.79
CA VAL A 198 22.13 -7.78 -0.57
C VAL A 198 20.66 -7.40 -0.48
N VAL A 199 19.83 -7.90 -1.41
CA VAL A 199 18.37 -7.66 -1.39
C VAL A 199 17.73 -8.22 -0.12
N GLY A 200 18.18 -9.39 0.36
CA GLY A 200 17.74 -9.96 1.65
C GLY A 200 18.06 -9.05 2.84
N GLY A 201 19.21 -8.35 2.81
CA GLY A 201 19.56 -7.33 3.79
C GLY A 201 18.59 -6.13 3.76
N PHE A 202 18.27 -5.63 2.57
CA PHE A 202 17.28 -4.56 2.40
C PHE A 202 15.88 -4.99 2.80
N GLN A 203 15.47 -6.24 2.56
CA GLN A 203 14.20 -6.79 3.04
C GLN A 203 14.13 -6.79 4.57
N THR A 204 15.21 -7.17 5.24
CA THR A 204 15.30 -7.11 6.72
C THR A 204 15.23 -5.67 7.21
N ALA A 205 15.94 -4.73 6.58
CA ALA A 205 15.87 -3.31 6.90
C ALA A 205 14.44 -2.76 6.71
N SER A 206 13.77 -3.14 5.63
CA SER A 206 12.37 -2.78 5.36
C SER A 206 11.44 -3.25 6.49
N GLN A 207 11.60 -4.49 6.96
CA GLN A 207 10.80 -5.01 8.09
C GLN A 207 11.01 -4.18 9.37
N ILE A 208 12.25 -3.77 9.65
CA ILE A 208 12.57 -2.90 10.80
C ILE A 208 11.88 -1.54 10.64
N LEU A 209 12.01 -0.91 9.47
CA LEU A 209 11.39 0.39 9.18
C LEU A 209 9.86 0.33 9.30
N PHE A 210 9.22 -0.71 8.79
CA PHE A 210 7.77 -0.89 8.95
C PHE A 210 7.35 -1.16 10.39
N ARG A 211 8.20 -1.80 11.21
CA ARG A 211 7.97 -1.90 12.66
C ARG A 211 8.03 -0.53 13.33
N ILE A 212 8.98 0.32 12.93
CA ILE A 212 9.05 1.71 13.43
C ILE A 212 7.79 2.49 13.03
N ILE A 213 7.32 2.37 11.78
CA ILE A 213 6.04 2.97 11.35
C ILE A 213 4.90 2.48 12.24
N THR A 214 4.82 1.18 12.51
CA THR A 214 3.81 0.63 13.40
C THR A 214 3.85 1.24 14.80
N LEU A 215 5.04 1.46 15.36
CA LEU A 215 5.21 2.14 16.66
C LEU A 215 4.75 3.60 16.59
N ILE A 216 5.13 4.33 15.53
CA ILE A 216 4.67 5.71 15.30
C ILE A 216 3.14 5.75 15.18
N MET A 217 2.53 4.78 14.50
CA MET A 217 1.08 4.72 14.33
C MET A 217 0.30 4.55 15.65
N TRP A 218 0.92 4.07 16.74
CA TRP A 218 0.30 4.10 18.07
C TRP A 218 0.06 5.52 18.60
N LEU A 219 0.76 6.51 18.05
CA LEU A 219 0.51 7.93 18.36
C LEU A 219 -0.60 8.54 17.48
N ALA A 220 -1.08 7.82 16.47
CA ALA A 220 -2.11 8.31 15.56
C ALA A 220 -3.40 8.77 16.24
N PRO A 221 -3.91 8.15 17.34
CA PRO A 221 -5.05 8.69 18.07
C PRO A 221 -4.80 10.09 18.63
N LEU A 222 -3.61 10.34 19.19
CA LEU A 222 -3.24 11.67 19.72
C LEU A 222 -3.11 12.69 18.59
N ALA A 223 -2.49 12.30 17.49
CA ALA A 223 -2.38 13.16 16.30
C ALA A 223 -3.75 13.48 15.69
N ALA A 224 -4.63 12.47 15.60
CA ALA A 224 -5.99 12.65 15.10
C ALA A 224 -6.82 13.58 16.01
N PHE A 225 -6.70 13.43 17.34
CA PHE A 225 -7.33 14.34 18.30
C PHE A 225 -6.84 15.77 18.09
N GLY A 226 -5.52 16.02 18.12
CA GLY A 226 -4.94 17.33 17.99
C GLY A 226 -5.21 17.98 16.63
N GLY A 227 -5.09 17.20 15.56
CA GLY A 227 -5.37 17.66 14.21
C GLY A 227 -6.84 18.03 14.01
N MET A 228 -7.79 17.20 14.48
CA MET A 228 -9.22 17.50 14.37
C MET A 228 -9.65 18.66 15.28
N ALA A 229 -9.10 18.76 16.49
CA ALA A 229 -9.35 19.87 17.40
C ALA A 229 -8.91 21.19 16.77
N TYR A 230 -7.70 21.26 16.25
CA TYR A 230 -7.18 22.41 15.52
C TYR A 230 -8.03 22.72 14.29
N THR A 231 -8.30 21.72 13.45
CA THR A 231 -9.05 21.90 12.21
C THR A 231 -10.45 22.48 12.45
N VAL A 232 -11.16 21.95 13.44
CA VAL A 232 -12.53 22.41 13.75
C VAL A 232 -12.52 23.80 14.38
N SER A 233 -11.53 24.11 15.21
CA SER A 233 -11.41 25.42 15.83
C SER A 233 -11.04 26.51 14.81
N GLU A 234 -10.19 26.21 13.85
CA GLU A 234 -9.68 27.17 12.85
C GLU A 234 -10.64 27.31 11.65
N PHE A 235 -11.10 26.17 11.12
CA PHE A 235 -11.89 26.12 9.87
C PHE A 235 -13.38 25.82 10.09
N GLY A 236 -13.82 25.60 11.33
CA GLY A 236 -15.21 25.32 11.68
C GLY A 236 -15.74 23.99 11.15
N GLY A 237 -17.07 23.84 11.14
CA GLY A 237 -17.74 22.61 10.71
C GLY A 237 -17.61 22.30 9.21
N GLN A 238 -17.20 23.25 8.40
CA GLN A 238 -17.01 23.06 6.95
C GLN A 238 -15.89 22.06 6.66
N SER A 239 -14.83 22.05 7.46
CA SER A 239 -13.73 21.08 7.33
C SER A 239 -14.19 19.64 7.43
N LEU A 240 -15.13 19.34 8.33
CA LEU A 240 -15.73 18.01 8.46
C LEU A 240 -16.49 17.60 7.21
N GLY A 241 -17.21 18.54 6.59
CA GLY A 241 -17.90 18.33 5.32
C GLY A 241 -16.93 17.95 4.20
N ASN A 242 -15.79 18.64 4.13
CA ASN A 242 -14.75 18.38 3.14
C ASN A 242 -14.04 17.04 3.36
N LEU A 243 -13.76 16.67 4.61
CA LEU A 243 -13.21 15.35 4.94
C LEU A 243 -14.18 14.21 4.62
N ALA A 244 -15.47 14.39 4.95
CA ALA A 244 -16.50 13.44 4.56
C ALA A 244 -16.62 13.31 3.03
N LYS A 245 -16.55 14.43 2.31
CA LYS A 245 -16.55 14.48 0.85
C LYS A 245 -15.34 13.77 0.26
N LEU A 246 -14.14 13.96 0.82
CA LEU A 246 -12.93 13.22 0.42
C LEU A 246 -13.11 11.71 0.64
N LEU A 247 -13.59 11.31 1.82
CA LEU A 247 -13.79 9.91 2.18
C LEU A 247 -14.79 9.22 1.25
N ILE A 248 -15.96 9.85 1.02
CA ILE A 248 -16.98 9.33 0.10
C ILE A 248 -16.43 9.23 -1.33
N THR A 249 -15.72 10.26 -1.80
CA THR A 249 -15.11 10.28 -3.13
C THR A 249 -14.08 9.15 -3.27
N PHE A 250 -13.25 8.94 -2.25
CA PHE A 250 -12.26 7.86 -2.25
C PHE A 250 -12.92 6.47 -2.36
N TRP A 251 -13.90 6.18 -1.50
CA TRP A 251 -14.59 4.89 -1.52
C TRP A 251 -15.39 4.67 -2.81
N ALA A 252 -16.04 5.72 -3.33
CA ALA A 252 -16.72 5.67 -4.62
C ALA A 252 -15.74 5.38 -5.76
N THR A 253 -14.57 6.04 -5.76
CA THR A 253 -13.52 5.83 -6.77
C THR A 253 -12.94 4.42 -6.69
N CYS A 254 -12.68 3.89 -5.50
CA CYS A 254 -12.29 2.49 -5.30
C CYS A 254 -13.36 1.52 -5.80
N ALA A 255 -14.64 1.80 -5.52
CA ALA A 255 -15.75 0.98 -6.02
C ALA A 255 -15.84 1.01 -7.55
N ILE A 256 -15.71 2.18 -8.18
CA ILE A 256 -15.67 2.31 -9.65
C ILE A 256 -14.48 1.51 -10.21
N PHE A 257 -13.30 1.63 -9.61
CA PHE A 257 -12.13 0.88 -10.05
C PHE A 257 -12.38 -0.64 -9.97
N VAL A 258 -12.85 -1.14 -8.83
CA VAL A 258 -13.08 -2.57 -8.60
C VAL A 258 -14.21 -3.11 -9.48
N PHE A 259 -15.37 -2.46 -9.50
CA PHE A 259 -16.55 -3.02 -10.16
C PHE A 259 -16.62 -2.70 -11.65
N LEU A 260 -16.15 -1.53 -12.08
CA LEU A 260 -16.17 -1.15 -13.48
C LEU A 260 -14.87 -1.57 -14.19
N ILE A 261 -13.69 -1.09 -13.72
CA ILE A 261 -12.42 -1.34 -14.41
C ILE A 261 -11.98 -2.81 -14.25
N LEU A 262 -11.78 -3.28 -13.00
CA LEU A 262 -11.44 -4.68 -12.78
C LEU A 262 -12.58 -5.62 -13.16
N GLY A 263 -13.83 -5.19 -13.05
CA GLY A 263 -15.00 -5.92 -13.54
C GLY A 263 -14.97 -6.15 -15.03
N LEU A 264 -14.60 -5.14 -15.82
CA LEU A 264 -14.41 -5.25 -17.27
C LEU A 264 -13.23 -6.19 -17.62
N VAL A 265 -12.10 -6.01 -16.94
CA VAL A 265 -10.91 -6.87 -17.11
C VAL A 265 -11.24 -8.34 -16.79
N ALA A 266 -11.94 -8.60 -15.69
CA ALA A 266 -12.40 -9.93 -15.31
C ALA A 266 -13.32 -10.52 -16.36
N ARG A 267 -14.29 -9.76 -16.84
CA ARG A 267 -15.23 -10.19 -17.90
C ARG A 267 -14.51 -10.56 -19.20
N LEU A 268 -13.57 -9.74 -19.65
CA LEU A 268 -12.74 -10.04 -20.82
C LEU A 268 -11.87 -11.27 -20.62
N SER A 269 -11.49 -11.54 -19.37
CA SER A 269 -10.75 -12.73 -18.98
C SER A 269 -11.63 -13.96 -18.67
N GLY A 270 -12.95 -13.87 -18.90
CA GLY A 270 -13.88 -14.98 -18.80
C GLY A 270 -14.40 -15.31 -17.41
N PHE A 271 -14.43 -14.33 -16.48
CA PHE A 271 -15.00 -14.53 -15.18
C PHE A 271 -15.76 -13.30 -14.63
N ASN A 272 -16.57 -13.52 -13.59
CA ASN A 272 -17.40 -12.48 -12.98
C ASN A 272 -16.75 -11.96 -11.70
N ILE A 273 -16.53 -10.64 -11.61
CA ILE A 273 -15.86 -9.98 -10.48
C ILE A 273 -16.61 -10.20 -9.15
N PHE A 274 -17.94 -10.20 -9.14
CA PHE A 274 -18.72 -10.42 -7.92
C PHE A 274 -18.54 -11.83 -7.37
N ARG A 275 -18.47 -12.85 -8.26
CA ARG A 275 -18.18 -14.22 -7.84
C ARG A 275 -16.74 -14.35 -7.34
N PHE A 276 -15.82 -13.63 -7.95
CA PHE A 276 -14.42 -13.59 -7.55
C PHE A 276 -14.26 -12.95 -6.16
N ILE A 277 -14.88 -11.79 -5.91
CA ILE A 277 -14.91 -11.15 -4.60
C ILE A 277 -15.53 -12.06 -3.54
N ARG A 278 -16.62 -12.77 -3.88
CA ARG A 278 -17.22 -13.76 -2.97
C ARG A 278 -16.27 -14.92 -2.64
N MET A 279 -15.44 -15.32 -3.57
CA MET A 279 -14.40 -16.34 -3.34
C MET A 279 -13.32 -15.83 -2.38
N LEU A 280 -12.96 -14.55 -2.45
CA LEU A 280 -11.97 -13.90 -1.59
C LEU A 280 -12.53 -13.35 -0.26
N LYS A 281 -13.82 -13.61 0.07
CA LYS A 281 -14.50 -12.94 1.19
C LYS A 281 -13.77 -13.05 2.53
N ASP A 282 -13.15 -14.21 2.80
CA ASP A 282 -12.49 -14.46 4.08
C ASP A 282 -11.18 -13.67 4.20
N GLU A 283 -10.41 -13.56 3.11
CA GLU A 283 -9.24 -12.68 3.01
C GLU A 283 -9.64 -11.21 3.16
N LEU A 284 -10.73 -10.80 2.50
CA LEU A 284 -11.20 -9.41 2.59
C LEU A 284 -11.70 -9.08 4.01
N LEU A 285 -12.34 -10.02 4.71
CA LEU A 285 -12.72 -9.83 6.13
C LEU A 285 -11.50 -9.71 7.05
N ILE A 286 -10.44 -10.46 6.81
CA ILE A 286 -9.17 -10.32 7.54
C ILE A 286 -8.58 -8.92 7.29
N ILE A 287 -8.60 -8.44 6.04
CA ILE A 287 -8.12 -7.10 5.69
C ILE A 287 -8.93 -6.02 6.40
N VAL A 288 -10.25 -6.11 6.45
CA VAL A 288 -11.09 -5.16 7.21
C VAL A 288 -10.69 -5.12 8.68
N GLY A 289 -10.38 -6.27 9.28
CA GLY A 289 -9.92 -6.32 10.68
C GLY A 289 -8.53 -5.74 10.90
N THR A 290 -7.62 -5.90 9.93
CA THR A 290 -6.20 -5.55 10.05
C THR A 290 -5.81 -4.26 9.33
N SER A 291 -6.61 -3.79 8.38
CA SER A 291 -6.31 -2.73 7.39
C SER A 291 -4.97 -2.93 6.65
N SER A 292 -4.59 -4.20 6.47
CA SER A 292 -3.35 -4.57 5.78
C SER A 292 -3.61 -5.71 4.82
N SER A 293 -3.30 -5.50 3.55
CA SER A 293 -3.37 -6.56 2.54
C SER A 293 -2.24 -7.60 2.70
N GLU A 294 -1.14 -7.25 3.36
CA GLU A 294 -0.01 -8.17 3.57
C GLU A 294 -0.34 -9.32 4.51
N THR A 295 -1.27 -9.11 5.45
CA THR A 295 -1.68 -10.15 6.42
C THR A 295 -2.31 -11.37 5.75
N VAL A 296 -2.87 -11.22 4.56
CA VAL A 296 -3.50 -12.31 3.81
C VAL A 296 -2.63 -12.90 2.71
N LEU A 297 -1.39 -12.40 2.54
CA LEU A 297 -0.50 -12.81 1.46
C LEU A 297 -0.32 -14.35 1.36
N PRO A 298 0.06 -15.09 2.43
CA PRO A 298 0.24 -16.53 2.34
C PRO A 298 -1.05 -17.28 1.99
N ARG A 299 -2.18 -16.79 2.54
CA ARG A 299 -3.49 -17.36 2.30
C ARG A 299 -3.97 -17.11 0.86
N LEU A 300 -3.75 -15.89 0.35
CA LEU A 300 -4.10 -15.50 -1.03
C LEU A 300 -3.32 -16.33 -2.06
N LEU A 301 -2.01 -16.56 -1.84
CA LEU A 301 -1.18 -17.43 -2.68
C LEU A 301 -1.84 -18.81 -2.82
N ARG A 302 -2.13 -19.48 -1.71
CA ARG A 302 -2.72 -20.81 -1.71
C ARG A 302 -4.14 -20.85 -2.29
N LYS A 303 -4.94 -19.83 -2.01
CA LYS A 303 -6.30 -19.75 -2.55
C LYS A 303 -6.31 -19.65 -4.07
N LEU A 304 -5.43 -18.86 -4.67
CA LEU A 304 -5.37 -18.71 -6.12
C LEU A 304 -4.79 -19.96 -6.80
N GLU A 305 -3.83 -20.63 -6.17
CA GLU A 305 -3.37 -21.97 -6.60
C GLU A 305 -4.51 -23.00 -6.52
N ALA A 306 -5.23 -23.04 -5.41
CA ALA A 306 -6.39 -23.91 -5.23
C ALA A 306 -7.50 -23.61 -6.25
N ALA A 307 -7.66 -22.34 -6.66
CA ALA A 307 -8.60 -21.93 -7.67
C ALA A 307 -8.16 -22.22 -9.12
N GLY A 308 -6.96 -22.77 -9.35
CA GLY A 308 -6.55 -23.24 -10.68
C GLY A 308 -5.49 -22.38 -11.39
N ALA A 309 -4.89 -21.38 -10.74
CA ALA A 309 -3.69 -20.75 -11.27
C ALA A 309 -2.44 -21.61 -10.97
N SER A 310 -1.48 -21.66 -11.89
CA SER A 310 -0.25 -22.42 -11.64
C SER A 310 0.56 -21.79 -10.49
N ARG A 311 1.28 -22.64 -9.75
CA ARG A 311 2.18 -22.22 -8.66
C ARG A 311 3.24 -21.23 -9.14
N GLN A 312 3.72 -21.39 -10.38
CA GLN A 312 4.70 -20.50 -10.98
C GLN A 312 4.13 -19.09 -11.16
N VAL A 313 2.93 -18.96 -11.73
CA VAL A 313 2.29 -17.65 -11.94
C VAL A 313 1.97 -16.99 -10.61
N VAL A 314 1.35 -17.73 -9.68
CA VAL A 314 0.99 -17.20 -8.36
C VAL A 314 2.22 -16.74 -7.60
N GLY A 315 3.29 -17.55 -7.59
CA GLY A 315 4.55 -17.26 -6.90
C GLY A 315 5.31 -16.06 -7.46
N VAL A 316 5.08 -15.68 -8.73
CA VAL A 316 5.67 -14.47 -9.34
C VAL A 316 4.74 -13.28 -9.21
N VAL A 317 3.47 -13.43 -9.61
CA VAL A 317 2.55 -12.28 -9.77
C VAL A 317 2.13 -11.69 -8.42
N ILE A 318 1.79 -12.53 -7.43
CA ILE A 318 1.32 -12.04 -6.14
C ILE A 318 2.41 -11.28 -5.37
N PRO A 319 3.60 -11.85 -5.07
CA PRO A 319 4.62 -11.10 -4.32
C PRO A 319 5.06 -9.83 -5.04
N THR A 320 5.17 -9.88 -6.37
CA THR A 320 5.54 -8.70 -7.16
C THR A 320 4.43 -7.65 -7.17
N GLY A 321 3.16 -8.09 -7.27
CA GLY A 321 2.00 -7.21 -7.24
C GLY A 321 1.88 -6.42 -5.93
N TYR A 322 2.33 -6.96 -4.81
CA TYR A 322 2.37 -6.23 -3.52
C TYR A 322 3.33 -5.03 -3.52
N SER A 323 4.23 -4.93 -4.47
CA SER A 323 5.10 -3.76 -4.67
C SER A 323 4.73 -2.95 -5.91
N PHE A 324 4.24 -3.59 -6.98
CA PHE A 324 4.06 -2.95 -8.28
C PHE A 324 2.60 -2.69 -8.68
N ASN A 325 1.61 -3.34 -8.03
CA ASN A 325 0.19 -3.21 -8.35
C ASN A 325 -0.63 -2.79 -7.13
N LEU A 326 -0.39 -1.59 -6.66
CA LEU A 326 -1.04 -1.00 -5.50
C LEU A 326 -2.14 -0.01 -5.94
N ASP A 327 -3.17 -0.51 -6.61
CA ASP A 327 -4.21 0.29 -7.27
C ASP A 327 -4.94 1.24 -6.31
N GLY A 328 -5.38 0.73 -5.16
CA GLY A 328 -6.02 1.54 -4.12
C GLY A 328 -5.09 2.59 -3.51
N THR A 329 -3.77 2.29 -3.43
CA THR A 329 -2.76 3.25 -3.01
C THR A 329 -2.63 4.37 -4.04
N CYS A 330 -2.64 4.05 -5.33
CA CYS A 330 -2.57 5.04 -6.40
C CYS A 330 -3.77 6.01 -6.37
N ILE A 331 -4.99 5.49 -6.16
CA ILE A 331 -6.19 6.32 -5.97
C ILE A 331 -6.04 7.21 -4.73
N TYR A 332 -5.54 6.65 -3.63
CA TYR A 332 -5.31 7.38 -2.38
C TYR A 332 -4.32 8.54 -2.58
N LEU A 333 -3.20 8.29 -3.27
CA LEU A 333 -2.15 9.28 -3.48
C LEU A 333 -2.66 10.48 -4.28
N THR A 334 -3.33 10.25 -5.40
CA THR A 334 -3.83 11.34 -6.26
C THR A 334 -4.97 12.12 -5.63
N LEU A 335 -5.93 11.44 -4.99
CA LEU A 335 -7.00 12.12 -4.26
C LEU A 335 -6.49 12.90 -3.07
N GLY A 336 -5.56 12.32 -2.29
CA GLY A 336 -4.95 12.99 -1.14
C GLY A 336 -4.13 14.21 -1.54
N ALA A 337 -3.34 14.11 -2.60
CA ALA A 337 -2.53 15.22 -3.09
C ALA A 337 -3.38 16.39 -3.57
N LEU A 338 -4.37 16.12 -4.43
CA LEU A 338 -5.24 17.19 -4.93
C LEU A 338 -6.17 17.74 -3.84
N PHE A 339 -6.57 16.93 -2.86
CA PHE A 339 -7.29 17.42 -1.69
C PHE A 339 -6.46 18.46 -0.92
N ILE A 340 -5.18 18.14 -0.66
CA ILE A 340 -4.26 19.04 0.06
C ILE A 340 -4.04 20.33 -0.72
N LEU A 341 -3.84 20.24 -2.03
CA LEU A 341 -3.70 21.38 -2.91
C LEU A 341 -4.93 22.29 -2.89
N GLN A 342 -6.12 21.69 -3.07
CA GLN A 342 -7.40 22.39 -3.05
C GLN A 342 -7.69 23.01 -1.68
N ALA A 343 -7.31 22.35 -0.58
CA ALA A 343 -7.44 22.85 0.78
C ALA A 343 -6.52 24.06 1.04
N ALA A 344 -5.37 24.10 0.36
CA ALA A 344 -4.46 25.25 0.37
C ALA A 344 -4.91 26.39 -0.57
N GLY A 345 -6.08 26.27 -1.21
CA GLY A 345 -6.59 27.30 -2.14
C GLY A 345 -5.78 27.41 -3.43
N GLN A 346 -5.00 26.38 -3.78
CA GLN A 346 -4.16 26.37 -4.96
C GLN A 346 -4.79 25.53 -6.07
N ASP A 347 -4.60 25.97 -7.32
CA ASP A 347 -4.98 25.24 -8.52
C ASP A 347 -3.71 24.76 -9.24
N MET A 348 -3.78 23.56 -9.78
CA MET A 348 -2.71 22.92 -10.55
C MET A 348 -3.18 22.66 -11.98
N ALA A 349 -2.41 23.11 -12.98
CA ALA A 349 -2.72 22.86 -14.38
C ALA A 349 -2.70 21.34 -14.69
N ILE A 350 -3.45 20.90 -15.70
CA ILE A 350 -3.55 19.46 -16.07
C ILE A 350 -2.17 18.86 -16.38
N GLY A 351 -1.26 19.65 -17.02
CA GLY A 351 0.10 19.19 -17.30
C GLY A 351 0.90 18.85 -16.05
N GLU A 352 0.76 19.69 -15.02
CA GLU A 352 1.41 19.51 -13.70
C GLU A 352 0.81 18.32 -12.94
N GLN A 353 -0.52 18.15 -13.02
CA GLN A 353 -1.17 16.96 -12.44
C GLN A 353 -0.69 15.66 -13.11
N ILE A 354 -0.44 15.68 -14.42
CA ILE A 354 0.14 14.55 -15.15
C ILE A 354 1.58 14.30 -14.68
N ALA A 355 2.38 15.36 -14.48
CA ALA A 355 3.75 15.24 -13.96
C ALA A 355 3.75 14.69 -12.53
N LEU A 356 2.85 15.15 -11.66
CA LEU A 356 2.64 14.59 -10.31
C LEU A 356 2.26 13.11 -10.38
N ALA A 357 1.33 12.74 -11.25
CA ALA A 357 0.95 11.34 -11.44
C ALA A 357 2.12 10.49 -11.94
N ALA A 358 2.94 10.99 -12.86
CA ALA A 358 4.14 10.31 -13.34
C ALA A 358 5.15 10.07 -12.21
N LEU A 359 5.37 11.06 -11.34
CA LEU A 359 6.17 10.88 -10.12
C LEU A 359 5.54 9.82 -9.20
N MET A 360 4.21 9.83 -9.04
CA MET A 360 3.50 8.85 -8.21
C MET A 360 3.55 7.42 -8.78
N VAL A 361 3.74 7.23 -10.08
CA VAL A 361 4.05 5.90 -10.62
C VAL A 361 5.32 5.33 -9.98
N LEU A 362 6.33 6.15 -9.73
CA LEU A 362 7.59 5.73 -9.10
C LEU A 362 7.44 5.60 -7.57
N THR A 363 6.94 6.65 -6.91
CA THR A 363 6.84 6.67 -5.44
C THR A 363 5.85 5.63 -4.90
N SER A 364 4.80 5.28 -5.65
CA SER A 364 3.87 4.21 -5.28
C SER A 364 4.55 2.84 -5.14
N LYS A 365 5.68 2.60 -5.82
CA LYS A 365 6.43 1.34 -5.71
C LYS A 365 7.20 1.22 -4.38
N GLY A 366 7.35 2.33 -3.67
CA GLY A 366 7.84 2.38 -2.30
C GLY A 366 6.76 2.24 -1.22
N ALA A 367 5.49 2.17 -1.62
CA ALA A 367 4.40 1.95 -0.68
C ALA A 367 4.31 0.49 -0.24
N ALA A 368 3.83 0.26 0.98
CA ALA A 368 3.49 -1.07 1.47
C ALA A 368 1.99 -1.22 1.71
N GLY A 369 1.51 -2.44 1.74
CA GLY A 369 0.10 -2.77 1.98
C GLY A 369 -0.32 -2.71 3.45
N ILE A 370 0.35 -1.91 4.29
CA ILE A 370 0.11 -1.77 5.73
C ILE A 370 -0.45 -0.41 6.09
N THR A 371 -1.09 -0.30 7.26
CA THR A 371 -1.64 0.95 7.79
C THR A 371 -0.52 2.00 7.97
N GLY A 372 -0.78 3.24 7.57
CA GLY A 372 0.15 4.36 7.66
C GLY A 372 1.16 4.47 6.51
N ALA A 373 1.46 3.39 5.78
CA ALA A 373 2.38 3.45 4.66
C ALA A 373 1.88 4.36 3.52
N GLY A 374 0.55 4.42 3.31
CA GLY A 374 -0.05 5.35 2.34
C GLY A 374 0.22 6.81 2.67
N LEU A 375 0.11 7.17 3.95
CA LEU A 375 0.37 8.52 4.43
C LEU A 375 1.86 8.90 4.25
N VAL A 376 2.77 7.99 4.60
CA VAL A 376 4.22 8.18 4.38
C VAL A 376 4.51 8.40 2.90
N THR A 377 3.94 7.56 2.01
CA THR A 377 4.14 7.68 0.56
C THR A 377 3.51 8.96 0.00
N LEU A 378 2.34 9.37 0.51
CA LEU A 378 1.72 10.65 0.13
C LEU A 378 2.62 11.82 0.50
N THR A 379 3.06 11.90 1.76
CA THR A 379 3.98 12.94 2.26
C THR A 379 5.23 13.00 1.39
N ALA A 380 5.84 11.86 1.11
CA ALA A 380 7.00 11.76 0.26
C ALA A 380 6.77 12.25 -1.17
N SER A 381 5.62 11.87 -1.76
CA SER A 381 5.29 12.29 -3.13
C SER A 381 5.09 13.79 -3.23
N LEU A 382 4.47 14.41 -2.21
CA LEU A 382 4.27 15.86 -2.15
C LEU A 382 5.60 16.60 -1.97
N GLN A 383 6.46 16.14 -1.06
CA GLN A 383 7.79 16.71 -0.85
C GLN A 383 8.68 16.55 -2.09
N ALA A 384 8.64 15.41 -2.76
CA ALA A 384 9.42 15.15 -3.97
C ALA A 384 8.95 15.98 -5.18
N PHE A 385 7.66 16.34 -5.23
CA PHE A 385 7.12 17.18 -6.32
C PHE A 385 7.57 18.64 -6.20
N GLY A 386 7.87 19.09 -4.98
CA GLY A 386 8.51 20.37 -4.72
C GLY A 386 7.64 21.49 -4.21
N GLY A 387 8.30 22.55 -3.71
CA GLY A 387 7.73 23.62 -2.93
C GLY A 387 6.90 24.66 -3.71
N GLU A 388 6.90 24.64 -5.04
CA GLU A 388 6.08 25.58 -5.81
C GLU A 388 4.56 25.35 -5.58
N PHE A 389 4.14 24.07 -5.47
CA PHE A 389 2.74 23.69 -5.26
C PHE A 389 2.45 23.25 -3.84
N PHE A 390 3.43 22.69 -3.16
CA PHE A 390 3.27 22.07 -1.85
C PHE A 390 4.28 22.65 -0.87
N SER A 391 3.97 23.81 -0.28
CA SER A 391 4.78 24.33 0.82
C SER A 391 4.82 23.32 1.98
N ALA A 392 5.89 23.36 2.77
CA ALA A 392 6.03 22.47 3.94
C ALA A 392 4.85 22.61 4.90
N GLU A 393 4.28 23.80 5.02
CA GLU A 393 3.12 24.06 5.86
C GLU A 393 1.82 23.49 5.26
N ALA A 394 1.58 23.69 3.95
CA ALA A 394 0.43 23.09 3.26
C ALA A 394 0.44 21.57 3.37
N ILE A 395 1.62 20.96 3.22
CA ILE A 395 1.80 19.51 3.45
C ILE A 395 1.46 19.18 4.90
N ALA A 396 2.00 19.90 5.88
CA ALA A 396 1.78 19.60 7.29
C ALA A 396 0.30 19.70 7.67
N VAL A 397 -0.38 20.79 7.30
CA VAL A 397 -1.81 20.98 7.57
C VAL A 397 -2.64 19.93 6.83
N GLY A 398 -2.36 19.70 5.55
CA GLY A 398 -3.10 18.73 4.75
C GLY A 398 -2.93 17.30 5.26
N ILE A 399 -1.73 16.90 5.66
CA ILE A 399 -1.46 15.59 6.26
C ILE A 399 -2.18 15.46 7.62
N ALA A 400 -2.20 16.52 8.45
CA ALA A 400 -2.93 16.52 9.72
C ALA A 400 -4.44 16.28 9.51
N LEU A 401 -5.03 16.84 8.45
CA LEU A 401 -6.42 16.59 8.05
C LEU A 401 -6.63 15.12 7.64
N VAL A 402 -5.75 14.61 6.77
CA VAL A 402 -5.86 13.24 6.23
C VAL A 402 -5.65 12.19 7.31
N VAL A 403 -4.73 12.40 8.29
CA VAL A 403 -4.47 11.47 9.42
C VAL A 403 -5.76 11.09 10.13
N GLY A 404 -6.67 12.05 10.33
CA GLY A 404 -7.94 11.81 11.00
C GLY A 404 -8.82 10.76 10.31
N ILE A 405 -8.76 10.65 8.99
CA ILE A 405 -9.56 9.71 8.20
C ILE A 405 -8.73 8.60 7.55
N ASP A 406 -7.39 8.65 7.68
CA ASP A 406 -6.47 7.70 7.02
C ASP A 406 -6.81 6.25 7.32
N ARG A 407 -7.23 5.93 8.53
CA ARG A 407 -7.60 4.56 8.91
C ARG A 407 -8.70 4.01 8.00
N ILE A 408 -9.76 4.78 7.76
CA ILE A 408 -10.91 4.38 6.94
C ILE A 408 -10.50 4.33 5.46
N MET A 409 -9.67 5.27 5.01
CA MET A 409 -9.10 5.24 3.67
C MET A 409 -8.14 4.05 3.48
N SER A 410 -7.33 3.72 4.48
CA SER A 410 -6.40 2.57 4.44
C SER A 410 -7.12 1.23 4.27
N GLU A 411 -8.33 1.05 4.81
CA GLU A 411 -9.14 -0.15 4.57
C GLU A 411 -9.55 -0.26 3.10
N GLY A 412 -10.12 0.80 2.53
CA GLY A 412 -10.50 0.83 1.11
C GLY A 412 -9.31 0.59 0.18
N ARG A 413 -8.16 1.18 0.52
CA ARG A 413 -6.89 0.98 -0.17
C ARG A 413 -6.45 -0.49 -0.15
N ALA A 414 -6.42 -1.11 1.02
CA ALA A 414 -5.98 -2.49 1.20
C ALA A 414 -6.91 -3.51 0.52
N LEU A 415 -8.23 -3.30 0.60
CA LEU A 415 -9.22 -4.10 -0.10
C LEU A 415 -9.03 -4.03 -1.62
N THR A 416 -8.91 -2.80 -2.16
CA THR A 416 -8.70 -2.58 -3.61
C THR A 416 -7.42 -3.23 -4.10
N ASN A 417 -6.30 -3.09 -3.35
CA ASN A 417 -5.03 -3.71 -3.67
C ASN A 417 -5.11 -5.25 -3.70
N CYS A 418 -5.77 -5.86 -2.71
CA CYS A 418 -5.93 -7.32 -2.64
C CYS A 418 -6.75 -7.84 -3.83
N ILE A 419 -7.90 -7.21 -4.13
CA ILE A 419 -8.75 -7.60 -5.26
C ILE A 419 -7.98 -7.42 -6.57
N GLY A 420 -7.30 -6.28 -6.76
CA GLY A 420 -6.50 -5.99 -7.95
C GLY A 420 -5.41 -7.03 -8.19
N ASN A 421 -4.64 -7.39 -7.15
CA ASN A 421 -3.61 -8.42 -7.24
C ASN A 421 -4.17 -9.82 -7.55
N GLY A 422 -5.31 -10.16 -6.96
CA GLY A 422 -6.00 -11.40 -7.26
C GLY A 422 -6.48 -11.47 -8.72
N VAL A 423 -7.10 -10.39 -9.22
CA VAL A 423 -7.53 -10.28 -10.62
C VAL A 423 -6.33 -10.34 -11.56
N ALA A 424 -5.26 -9.58 -11.29
CA ALA A 424 -4.03 -9.60 -12.06
C ALA A 424 -3.48 -11.03 -12.22
N THR A 425 -3.42 -11.78 -11.13
CA THR A 425 -2.92 -13.16 -11.13
C THR A 425 -3.72 -14.06 -12.05
N MET A 426 -5.06 -14.03 -11.96
CA MET A 426 -5.92 -14.88 -12.78
C MET A 426 -5.91 -14.47 -14.26
N VAL A 427 -5.73 -13.18 -14.55
CA VAL A 427 -5.59 -12.64 -15.91
C VAL A 427 -4.26 -13.07 -16.52
N VAL A 428 -3.16 -12.85 -15.81
CA VAL A 428 -1.82 -13.23 -16.26
C VAL A 428 -1.71 -14.75 -16.44
N ALA A 429 -2.28 -15.54 -15.53
CA ALA A 429 -2.35 -16.99 -15.66
C ALA A 429 -3.07 -17.41 -16.94
N LYS A 430 -4.19 -16.75 -17.30
CA LYS A 430 -4.86 -16.99 -18.57
C LYS A 430 -3.99 -16.63 -19.78
N TRP A 431 -3.31 -15.48 -19.74
CA TRP A 431 -2.43 -15.06 -20.85
C TRP A 431 -1.23 -15.98 -21.05
N GLN A 432 -0.82 -16.69 -20.01
CA GLN A 432 0.25 -17.69 -20.07
C GLN A 432 -0.24 -19.08 -20.48
N GLY A 433 -1.57 -19.33 -20.50
CA GLY A 433 -2.13 -20.66 -20.67
C GLY A 433 -1.94 -21.57 -19.44
N GLU A 434 -1.67 -20.97 -18.28
CA GLU A 434 -1.39 -21.63 -17.00
C GLU A 434 -2.53 -21.47 -16.00
N ARG A 435 -3.77 -21.25 -16.48
CA ARG A 435 -5.00 -21.27 -15.68
C ARG A 435 -5.87 -22.44 -16.08
N ASP A 436 -6.16 -23.32 -15.13
CA ASP A 436 -7.18 -24.34 -15.27
C ASP A 436 -8.56 -23.69 -15.20
N ASP A 437 -9.17 -23.47 -16.38
CA ASP A 437 -10.44 -22.76 -16.48
C ASP A 437 -11.61 -23.56 -15.88
N GLU A 438 -11.61 -24.90 -15.95
CA GLU A 438 -12.67 -25.74 -15.38
C GLU A 438 -12.63 -25.65 -13.86
N ARG A 439 -11.46 -25.82 -13.27
CA ARG A 439 -11.23 -25.69 -11.83
C ARG A 439 -11.54 -24.27 -11.34
N PHE A 440 -11.16 -23.25 -12.10
CA PHE A 440 -11.46 -21.85 -11.77
C PHE A 440 -12.95 -21.57 -11.77
N GLN A 441 -13.69 -22.03 -12.78
CA GLN A 441 -15.14 -21.87 -12.82
C GLN A 441 -15.84 -22.63 -11.71
N ALA A 442 -15.36 -23.82 -11.35
CA ALA A 442 -15.85 -24.57 -10.19
C ALA A 442 -15.63 -23.80 -8.88
N ALA A 443 -14.43 -23.24 -8.68
CA ALA A 443 -14.06 -22.40 -7.54
C ALA A 443 -14.98 -21.17 -7.38
N LEU A 444 -15.34 -20.54 -8.50
CA LEU A 444 -16.24 -19.38 -8.50
C LEU A 444 -17.71 -19.76 -8.21
N ARG A 445 -18.12 -20.99 -8.49
CA ARG A 445 -19.48 -21.51 -8.18
C ARG A 445 -19.60 -21.94 -6.73
N ASP A 446 -18.62 -22.72 -6.24
CA ASP A 446 -18.56 -23.17 -4.85
C ASP A 446 -17.23 -22.75 -4.18
N PRO A 447 -17.20 -21.56 -3.56
CA PRO A 447 -16.03 -21.10 -2.82
C PRO A 447 -15.66 -21.93 -1.59
N ARG A 448 -16.59 -22.74 -1.05
CA ARG A 448 -16.35 -23.51 0.19
C ARG A 448 -15.29 -24.60 -0.02
N GLU A 449 -15.29 -25.24 -1.19
CA GLU A 449 -14.30 -26.27 -1.49
C GLU A 449 -12.89 -25.68 -1.63
N VAL A 450 -12.77 -24.51 -2.30
CA VAL A 450 -11.50 -23.77 -2.38
C VAL A 450 -11.01 -23.36 -1.00
N GLU A 451 -11.93 -22.91 -0.14
CA GLU A 451 -11.63 -22.54 1.24
C GLU A 451 -11.08 -23.73 2.04
N ARG A 452 -11.72 -24.89 1.91
CA ARG A 452 -11.28 -26.13 2.56
C ARG A 452 -9.86 -26.51 2.11
N ILE A 453 -9.57 -26.47 0.80
CA ILE A 453 -8.25 -26.79 0.26
C ILE A 453 -7.20 -25.77 0.73
N THR A 454 -7.56 -24.49 0.79
CA THR A 454 -6.68 -23.42 1.26
C THR A 454 -6.26 -23.64 2.71
N ASN A 455 -7.23 -23.96 3.59
CA ASN A 455 -6.97 -24.21 5.00
C ASN A 455 -6.11 -25.47 5.23
N LEU A 456 -6.42 -26.57 4.55
CA LEU A 456 -5.59 -27.79 4.61
C LEU A 456 -4.14 -27.55 4.21
N GLY A 457 -3.91 -26.71 3.18
CA GLY A 457 -2.56 -26.38 2.73
C GLY A 457 -1.82 -25.41 3.66
N LEU A 458 -2.50 -24.70 4.56
CA LEU A 458 -1.86 -23.88 5.59
C LEU A 458 -1.39 -24.73 6.77
N ASP A 459 -2.16 -25.78 7.12
CA ASP A 459 -1.84 -26.71 8.22
C ASP A 459 -0.74 -27.73 7.81
N ASP A 460 -0.71 -28.14 6.56
CA ASP A 460 0.27 -29.10 6.01
C ASP A 460 0.68 -28.70 4.58
N PRO A 461 1.89 -28.12 4.40
CA PRO A 461 2.40 -27.68 3.10
C PRO A 461 2.41 -28.75 2.01
N ASP A 462 2.56 -30.04 2.38
CA ASP A 462 2.64 -31.16 1.45
C ASP A 462 1.28 -31.80 1.17
N ALA A 463 0.23 -31.41 1.91
CA ALA A 463 -1.12 -31.98 1.72
C ALA A 463 -1.69 -31.69 0.32
N GLY A 464 -1.34 -30.54 -0.27
CA GLY A 464 -1.75 -30.15 -1.61
C GLY A 464 -1.18 -31.04 -2.70
N GLU A 465 0.08 -31.46 -2.59
CA GLU A 465 0.73 -32.37 -3.54
C GLU A 465 0.17 -33.77 -3.44
N ARG A 466 -0.01 -34.28 -2.22
CA ARG A 466 -0.63 -35.60 -1.98
C ARG A 466 -2.07 -35.71 -2.48
N GLN A 467 -2.81 -34.62 -2.48
CA GLN A 467 -4.19 -34.58 -2.94
C GLN A 467 -4.28 -34.48 -4.47
N ALA A 468 -3.36 -33.74 -5.11
CA ALA A 468 -3.23 -33.68 -6.57
C ALA A 468 -2.87 -35.06 -7.15
N GLU A 469 -2.00 -35.81 -6.48
CA GLU A 469 -1.65 -37.19 -6.86
C GLU A 469 -2.84 -38.16 -6.71
N ARG A 470 -3.68 -38.02 -5.68
CA ARG A 470 -4.88 -38.84 -5.46
C ARG A 470 -6.00 -38.61 -6.48
N HIS A 471 -6.09 -37.45 -7.10
CA HIS A 471 -7.11 -37.10 -8.09
C HIS A 471 -6.69 -37.28 -9.54
N GLY A 472 -5.60 -38.04 -9.78
CA GLY A 472 -5.29 -38.55 -11.12
C GLY A 472 -4.94 -37.49 -12.18
N ALA A 473 -4.27 -36.43 -11.80
CA ALA A 473 -3.62 -35.54 -12.77
C ALA A 473 -2.48 -36.33 -13.43
N SER A 474 -2.74 -36.91 -14.59
CA SER A 474 -1.78 -37.62 -15.42
C SER A 474 -0.57 -36.74 -15.67
N ARG A 475 0.59 -37.13 -15.16
CA ARG A 475 1.89 -36.55 -15.56
C ARG A 475 1.99 -36.61 -17.07
N PRO A 476 2.39 -35.55 -17.78
CA PRO A 476 2.85 -35.69 -19.12
C PRO A 476 4.09 -36.56 -19.11
N SER A 477 4.03 -37.68 -19.84
CA SER A 477 5.13 -38.62 -20.06
C SER A 477 6.22 -37.90 -20.85
N GLY A 478 7.28 -37.46 -20.19
CA GLY A 478 8.40 -36.77 -20.80
C GLY A 478 9.72 -37.14 -20.16
N SER A 479 10.41 -38.07 -20.79
CA SER A 479 11.85 -38.37 -20.76
C SER A 479 12.49 -38.73 -19.41
N ARG A 480 12.58 -40.04 -19.20
CA ARG A 480 13.72 -40.65 -18.45
C ARG A 480 15.01 -40.36 -19.24
N VAL A 481 15.81 -39.44 -18.79
CA VAL A 481 17.22 -39.39 -19.20
C VAL A 481 17.91 -40.50 -18.43
N ALA A 482 18.33 -41.55 -19.15
CA ALA A 482 19.19 -42.60 -18.64
C ALA A 482 20.56 -42.00 -18.30
N VAL A 483 20.99 -42.16 -17.06
CA VAL A 483 22.39 -41.91 -16.65
C VAL A 483 23.17 -43.15 -17.04
N PRO A 484 24.23 -43.06 -17.86
CA PRO A 484 25.10 -44.18 -18.12
C PRO A 484 25.98 -44.41 -16.89
N ALA A 485 26.02 -45.68 -16.45
CA ALA A 485 27.00 -46.18 -15.51
C ALA A 485 28.38 -46.25 -16.19
N GLY A 486 29.38 -45.62 -15.57
CA GLY A 486 30.79 -45.62 -15.99
C GLY A 486 31.59 -44.89 -14.93
#